data_75cc437753b3acc0c690848f0d9da5cf
#
_entry.id   75cc437753b3acc0c690848f0d9da5cf
#
_cell.length_a   1.000
_cell.length_b   1.000
_cell.length_c   1.000
_cell.angle_alpha   90.00
_cell.angle_beta   90.00
_cell.angle_gamma   90.00
#
_symmetry.space_group_name_H-M   'P 1'
#
loop_
_entity.id
_entity.type
_entity.pdbx_description
1 polymer ?
#
loop_
_entity_poly.entity_id
_entity_poly.type
_entity_poly.pdbx_seq_one_letter_code
_entity_poly.pdbx_strand_id
1 'polypeptide(L)'
;LKNGTTYNSFIIRGEKTALVDTSHEKFRQQYMDTLTGEIDPKDIDYLIISHTEPDHSGLVKDVLALAPQAIVVGAKVAIQFLENLIHQPFERLVVKNGDKLDLGNGHVIEFVSAPNLHWPDTIFSYDSKTQVLFTCDAFGMHYCSDSTYDDDLAAIEEDYHFYYECLMGPNARSVLSAMKRMAELGEIGTVATGHGPLLRYNVVGLTGR
;
A
#
# COMPACT_ATOMS: atom_id res chain seq x y z
N LEU A 1 -7.32 -8.13 -18.47
CA LEU A 1 -7.66 -8.71 -17.17
C LEU A 1 -9.09 -9.23 -17.23
N LYS A 2 -9.29 -10.54 -17.00
CA LYS A 2 -10.59 -11.21 -17.14
C LYS A 2 -11.62 -10.64 -16.15
N ASN A 3 -11.24 -10.48 -14.91
CA ASN A 3 -12.11 -10.05 -13.82
C ASN A 3 -11.86 -8.60 -13.36
N GLY A 4 -11.17 -7.81 -14.18
CA GLY A 4 -10.85 -6.42 -13.87
C GLY A 4 -9.71 -6.26 -12.85
N THR A 5 -9.63 -5.10 -12.23
CA THR A 5 -8.72 -4.79 -11.13
C THR A 5 -9.21 -3.56 -10.38
N THR A 6 -8.69 -3.35 -9.19
CA THR A 6 -8.80 -2.11 -8.43
C THR A 6 -7.43 -1.47 -8.28
N TYR A 7 -7.39 -0.18 -7.94
CA TYR A 7 -6.19 0.54 -7.52
C TYR A 7 -6.50 1.15 -6.15
N ASN A 8 -6.05 0.45 -5.11
CA ASN A 8 -6.43 0.78 -3.75
C ASN A 8 -5.47 1.82 -3.15
N SER A 9 -6.03 2.83 -2.52
CA SER A 9 -5.34 3.84 -1.74
C SER A 9 -6.09 4.01 -0.42
N PHE A 10 -5.37 4.34 0.66
CA PHE A 10 -5.95 4.31 2.00
C PHE A 10 -5.64 5.58 2.78
N ILE A 11 -6.57 6.00 3.65
CA ILE A 11 -6.40 7.13 4.56
C ILE A 11 -6.37 6.60 5.99
N ILE A 12 -5.31 6.92 6.75
CA ILE A 12 -5.18 6.64 8.17
C ILE A 12 -5.33 7.95 8.94
N ARG A 13 -6.37 8.06 9.75
CA ARG A 13 -6.70 9.27 10.50
C ARG A 13 -6.31 9.12 11.97
N GLY A 14 -5.15 9.67 12.35
CA GLY A 14 -4.70 9.88 13.72
C GLY A 14 -4.91 11.34 14.16
N GLU A 15 -3.99 11.89 14.94
CA GLU A 15 -3.82 13.35 15.10
C GLU A 15 -3.21 13.95 13.84
N LYS A 16 -2.34 13.16 13.19
CA LYS A 16 -1.83 13.39 11.84
C LYS A 16 -2.47 12.39 10.89
N THR A 17 -2.65 12.81 9.65
CA THR A 17 -3.23 11.94 8.62
C THR A 17 -2.18 11.47 7.64
N ALA A 18 -2.18 10.17 7.36
CA ALA A 18 -1.38 9.56 6.31
C ALA A 18 -2.27 9.06 5.18
N LEU A 19 -1.89 9.39 3.95
CA LEU A 19 -2.39 8.76 2.73
C LEU A 19 -1.41 7.67 2.33
N VAL A 20 -1.89 6.44 2.08
CA VAL A 20 -1.08 5.30 1.65
C VAL A 20 -1.35 5.02 0.19
N ASP A 21 -0.32 5.13 -0.62
CA ASP A 21 -0.30 5.01 -2.08
C ASP A 21 -1.27 5.97 -2.78
N THR A 22 -1.22 5.97 -4.10
CA THR A 22 -2.11 6.75 -4.97
C THR A 22 -2.75 5.82 -6.00
N SER A 23 -2.89 6.27 -7.24
CA SER A 23 -3.48 5.48 -8.31
C SER A 23 -2.78 5.75 -9.65
N HIS A 24 -3.18 5.01 -10.67
CA HIS A 24 -2.71 5.19 -12.02
C HIS A 24 -3.22 6.52 -12.61
N GLU A 25 -2.36 7.26 -13.30
CA GLU A 25 -2.68 8.57 -13.90
C GLU A 25 -3.89 8.56 -14.85
N LYS A 26 -4.17 7.41 -15.46
CA LYS A 26 -5.35 7.18 -16.31
C LYS A 26 -6.66 7.50 -15.58
N PHE A 27 -6.69 7.31 -14.25
CA PHE A 27 -7.86 7.53 -13.42
C PHE A 27 -7.76 8.81 -12.57
N ARG A 28 -6.88 9.75 -12.98
CA ARG A 28 -6.59 11.00 -12.25
C ARG A 28 -7.86 11.70 -11.76
N GLN A 29 -8.79 12.01 -12.67
CA GLN A 29 -9.99 12.77 -12.31
C GLN A 29 -10.80 12.05 -11.25
N GLN A 30 -11.09 10.77 -11.46
CA GLN A 30 -11.86 9.95 -10.53
C GLN A 30 -11.17 9.86 -9.16
N TYR A 31 -9.85 9.60 -9.14
CA TYR A 31 -9.10 9.49 -7.91
C TYR A 31 -9.08 10.82 -7.13
N MET A 32 -8.78 11.93 -7.82
CA MET A 32 -8.69 13.24 -7.17
C MET A 32 -10.04 13.70 -6.64
N ASP A 33 -11.14 13.47 -7.39
CA ASP A 33 -12.49 13.78 -6.92
C ASP A 33 -12.87 12.96 -5.68
N THR A 34 -12.53 11.66 -5.67
CA THR A 34 -12.76 10.78 -4.52
C THR A 34 -11.91 11.24 -3.32
N LEU A 35 -10.62 11.49 -3.52
CA LEU A 35 -9.73 11.91 -2.43
C LEU A 35 -10.20 13.22 -1.79
N THR A 36 -10.52 14.22 -2.62
CA THR A 36 -10.97 15.54 -2.12
C THR A 36 -12.38 15.52 -1.55
N GLY A 37 -13.19 14.53 -1.90
CA GLY A 37 -14.48 14.25 -1.27
C GLY A 37 -14.34 13.62 0.11
N GLU A 38 -13.26 12.88 0.35
CA GLU A 38 -12.99 12.17 1.60
C GLU A 38 -12.19 12.99 2.62
N ILE A 39 -11.30 13.87 2.15
CA ILE A 39 -10.39 14.65 3.00
C ILE A 39 -10.02 15.98 2.33
N ASP A 40 -9.88 17.05 3.12
CA ASP A 40 -9.18 18.25 2.66
C ASP A 40 -7.69 17.91 2.46
N PRO A 41 -7.11 18.10 1.27
CA PRO A 41 -5.70 17.81 1.04
C PRO A 41 -4.73 18.52 1.99
N LYS A 42 -5.14 19.66 2.59
CA LYS A 42 -4.35 20.36 3.59
C LYS A 42 -4.18 19.58 4.89
N ASP A 43 -5.05 18.61 5.15
CA ASP A 43 -4.99 17.75 6.33
C ASP A 43 -4.14 16.50 6.12
N ILE A 44 -3.54 16.33 4.94
CA ILE A 44 -2.62 15.22 4.65
C ILE A 44 -1.22 15.62 5.13
N ASP A 45 -0.76 15.00 6.22
CA ASP A 45 0.58 15.22 6.78
C ASP A 45 1.63 14.34 6.11
N TYR A 46 1.26 13.11 5.75
CA TYR A 46 2.16 12.13 5.17
C TYR A 46 1.55 11.46 3.95
N LEU A 47 2.40 11.22 2.95
CA LEU A 47 2.10 10.40 1.79
C LEU A 47 3.05 9.20 1.80
N ILE A 48 2.57 8.05 2.28
CA ILE A 48 3.34 6.80 2.36
C ILE A 48 3.25 6.12 1.01
N ILE A 49 4.40 5.86 0.39
CA ILE A 49 4.50 5.13 -0.87
C ILE A 49 5.12 3.77 -0.62
N SER A 50 4.29 2.75 -0.73
CA SER A 50 4.66 1.36 -0.53
C SER A 50 5.50 0.83 -1.69
N HIS A 51 5.20 1.29 -2.92
CA HIS A 51 5.81 0.85 -4.17
C HIS A 51 5.64 1.94 -5.25
N THR A 52 6.63 2.10 -6.13
CA THR A 52 6.67 3.22 -7.09
C THR A 52 6.21 2.86 -8.50
N GLU A 53 5.63 1.68 -8.74
CA GLU A 53 4.99 1.38 -10.00
C GLU A 53 3.90 2.44 -10.29
N PRO A 54 3.74 2.90 -11.55
CA PRO A 54 2.86 4.04 -11.86
C PRO A 54 1.40 3.86 -11.50
N ASP A 55 0.92 2.65 -11.29
CA ASP A 55 -0.45 2.40 -10.85
C ASP A 55 -0.68 2.59 -9.35
N HIS A 56 0.40 2.72 -8.57
CA HIS A 56 0.37 3.09 -7.15
C HIS A 56 0.94 4.48 -6.90
N SER A 57 1.87 4.94 -7.73
CA SER A 57 2.56 6.22 -7.53
C SER A 57 2.25 7.28 -8.58
N GLY A 58 1.47 6.97 -9.61
CA GLY A 58 1.26 7.84 -10.77
C GLY A 58 0.66 9.20 -10.46
N LEU A 59 -0.03 9.34 -9.34
CA LEU A 59 -0.67 10.59 -8.92
C LEU A 59 0.02 11.28 -7.73
N VAL A 60 1.20 10.82 -7.32
CA VAL A 60 1.97 11.47 -6.24
C VAL A 60 2.19 12.95 -6.50
N LYS A 61 2.55 13.32 -7.74
CA LYS A 61 2.74 14.71 -8.13
C LYS A 61 1.45 15.54 -8.02
N ASP A 62 0.32 14.96 -8.39
CA ASP A 62 -1.00 15.61 -8.33
C ASP A 62 -1.44 15.80 -6.87
N VAL A 63 -1.23 14.81 -6.02
CA VAL A 63 -1.50 14.90 -4.58
C VAL A 63 -0.64 16.00 -3.95
N LEU A 64 0.67 16.02 -4.22
CA LEU A 64 1.58 17.04 -3.69
C LEU A 64 1.26 18.46 -4.19
N ALA A 65 0.66 18.60 -5.37
CA ALA A 65 0.19 19.91 -5.85
C ALA A 65 -0.96 20.48 -5.00
N LEU A 66 -1.80 19.61 -4.40
CA LEU A 66 -2.88 19.99 -3.49
C LEU A 66 -2.46 19.96 -2.01
N ALA A 67 -1.49 19.12 -1.66
CA ALA A 67 -0.96 18.92 -0.31
C ALA A 67 0.56 19.19 -0.27
N PRO A 68 1.02 20.43 -0.56
CA PRO A 68 2.46 20.72 -0.64
C PRO A 68 3.19 20.59 0.71
N GLN A 69 2.48 20.55 1.82
CA GLN A 69 3.01 20.31 3.16
C GLN A 69 3.25 18.84 3.46
N ALA A 70 2.68 17.92 2.67
CA ALA A 70 2.77 16.49 2.93
C ALA A 70 4.22 15.97 2.78
N ILE A 71 4.65 15.19 3.75
CA ILE A 71 5.96 14.53 3.73
C ILE A 71 5.81 13.18 3.04
N VAL A 72 6.56 12.96 1.96
CA VAL A 72 6.58 11.66 1.27
C VAL A 72 7.42 10.67 2.07
N VAL A 73 6.81 9.54 2.45
CA VAL A 73 7.43 8.49 3.26
C VAL A 73 7.61 7.25 2.40
N GLY A 74 8.80 6.67 2.40
CA GLY A 74 9.05 5.45 1.63
C GLY A 74 10.43 4.86 1.88
N ALA A 75 10.67 3.66 1.35
CA ALA A 75 11.99 3.07 1.34
C ALA A 75 12.98 3.96 0.57
N LYS A 76 14.27 3.84 0.89
CA LYS A 76 15.31 4.64 0.22
C LYS A 76 15.24 4.54 -1.31
N VAL A 77 15.00 3.34 -1.84
CA VAL A 77 14.92 3.10 -3.28
C VAL A 77 13.66 3.76 -3.86
N ALA A 78 12.53 3.68 -3.16
CA ALA A 78 11.29 4.36 -3.56
C ALA A 78 11.48 5.87 -3.66
N ILE A 79 12.10 6.50 -2.66
CA ILE A 79 12.38 7.93 -2.68
C ILE A 79 13.28 8.31 -3.89
N GLN A 80 14.32 7.52 -4.17
CA GLN A 80 15.18 7.75 -5.33
C GLN A 80 14.44 7.62 -6.66
N PHE A 81 13.51 6.68 -6.78
CA PHE A 81 12.68 6.54 -7.98
C PHE A 81 11.72 7.72 -8.11
N LEU A 82 11.07 8.14 -7.02
CA LEU A 82 10.16 9.29 -7.02
C LEU A 82 10.85 10.60 -7.40
N GLU A 83 12.10 10.83 -6.97
CA GLU A 83 12.89 12.00 -7.39
C GLU A 83 13.03 12.07 -8.92
N ASN A 84 13.15 10.92 -9.58
CA ASN A 84 13.23 10.84 -11.05
C ASN A 84 11.85 10.83 -11.74
N LEU A 85 10.78 10.46 -11.07
CA LEU A 85 9.43 10.42 -11.63
C LEU A 85 8.70 11.76 -11.50
N ILE A 86 8.86 12.45 -10.37
CA ILE A 86 8.10 13.66 -10.03
C ILE A 86 8.73 14.91 -10.68
N HIS A 87 10.06 14.96 -10.80
CA HIS A 87 10.84 16.08 -11.36
C HIS A 87 10.58 17.43 -10.67
N GLN A 88 10.26 17.41 -9.37
CA GLN A 88 10.13 18.59 -8.52
C GLN A 88 10.57 18.26 -7.09
N PRO A 89 11.06 19.24 -6.32
CA PRO A 89 11.40 19.04 -4.92
C PRO A 89 10.16 18.63 -4.09
N PHE A 90 10.36 17.77 -3.12
CA PHE A 90 9.36 17.41 -2.10
C PHE A 90 10.04 17.06 -0.78
N GLU A 91 9.32 17.29 0.33
CA GLU A 91 9.76 16.86 1.64
C GLU A 91 9.65 15.33 1.77
N ARG A 92 10.64 14.70 2.40
CA ARG A 92 10.73 13.24 2.43
C ARG A 92 11.22 12.68 3.75
N LEU A 93 10.71 11.53 4.10
CA LEU A 93 11.15 10.69 5.21
C LEU A 93 11.52 9.30 4.66
N VAL A 94 12.79 8.97 4.69
CA VAL A 94 13.27 7.62 4.33
C VAL A 94 13.09 6.70 5.52
N VAL A 95 12.43 5.56 5.29
CA VAL A 95 12.17 4.54 6.31
C VAL A 95 12.74 3.18 5.91
N LYS A 96 12.97 2.34 6.91
CA LYS A 96 13.49 0.97 6.77
C LYS A 96 12.77 0.03 7.73
N ASN A 97 13.14 -1.24 7.67
CA ASN A 97 12.56 -2.27 8.56
C ASN A 97 12.64 -1.87 10.04
N GLY A 98 11.49 -1.93 10.73
CA GLY A 98 11.36 -1.65 12.16
C GLY A 98 11.27 -0.16 12.51
N ASP A 99 11.42 0.76 11.55
CA ASP A 99 11.15 2.19 11.79
C ASP A 99 9.67 2.39 12.08
N LYS A 100 9.37 3.43 12.88
CA LYS A 100 8.01 3.75 13.30
C LYS A 100 7.67 5.20 13.03
N LEU A 101 6.44 5.44 12.59
CA LEU A 101 5.85 6.76 12.40
C LEU A 101 4.61 6.89 13.29
N ASP A 102 4.67 7.77 14.27
CA ASP A 102 3.55 8.04 15.16
C ASP A 102 2.62 9.09 14.54
N LEU A 103 1.38 8.69 14.29
CA LEU A 103 0.32 9.57 13.79
C LEU A 103 -0.56 10.13 14.91
N GLY A 104 -0.27 9.80 16.17
CA GLY A 104 -1.13 10.17 17.31
C GLY A 104 -2.39 9.32 17.44
N ASN A 105 -3.14 9.55 18.51
CA ASN A 105 -4.36 8.79 18.83
C ASN A 105 -4.17 7.26 18.86
N GLY A 106 -2.92 6.79 19.12
CA GLY A 106 -2.57 5.38 19.16
C GLY A 106 -2.26 4.73 17.80
N HIS A 107 -2.33 5.49 16.70
CA HIS A 107 -1.88 5.03 15.38
C HIS A 107 -0.37 5.15 15.29
N VAL A 108 0.32 4.02 15.36
CA VAL A 108 1.77 3.92 15.16
C VAL A 108 2.01 3.00 13.97
N ILE A 109 2.54 3.56 12.90
CA ILE A 109 2.84 2.82 11.68
C ILE A 109 4.24 2.23 11.81
N GLU A 110 4.35 0.90 11.79
CA GLU A 110 5.61 0.18 11.75
C GLU A 110 5.91 -0.28 10.33
N PHE A 111 7.13 0.00 9.85
CA PHE A 111 7.53 -0.32 8.48
C PHE A 111 8.26 -1.66 8.41
N VAL A 112 7.89 -2.48 7.42
CA VAL A 112 8.45 -3.80 7.15
C VAL A 112 9.06 -3.82 5.76
N SER A 113 10.38 -3.98 5.66
CA SER A 113 11.05 -4.07 4.35
C SER A 113 10.64 -5.34 3.61
N ALA A 114 10.16 -5.16 2.39
CA ALA A 114 9.70 -6.23 1.50
C ALA A 114 10.30 -6.11 0.09
N PRO A 115 11.64 -5.94 -0.05
CA PRO A 115 12.25 -5.71 -1.36
C PRO A 115 12.01 -6.89 -2.30
N ASN A 116 11.80 -6.58 -3.58
CA ASN A 116 11.47 -7.50 -4.67
C ASN A 116 10.07 -8.16 -4.54
N LEU A 117 9.14 -7.47 -3.88
CA LEU A 117 7.73 -7.85 -3.83
C LEU A 117 6.82 -6.75 -4.43
N HIS A 118 6.84 -6.50 -5.81
CA HIS A 118 7.72 -7.26 -6.74
C HIS A 118 8.94 -6.45 -7.20
N TRP A 119 9.05 -5.15 -6.92
CA TRP A 119 10.22 -4.31 -7.20
C TRP A 119 11.11 -4.10 -5.95
N PRO A 120 12.36 -3.60 -6.14
CA PRO A 120 13.31 -3.47 -5.03
C PRO A 120 12.94 -2.40 -3.99
N ASP A 121 12.00 -1.54 -4.29
CA ASP A 121 11.57 -0.39 -3.50
C ASP A 121 10.42 -0.70 -2.53
N THR A 122 9.85 -1.90 -2.59
CA THR A 122 8.64 -2.26 -1.81
C THR A 122 8.89 -2.25 -0.31
N ILE A 123 7.97 -1.61 0.41
CA ILE A 123 7.89 -1.61 1.87
C ILE A 123 6.44 -1.79 2.31
N PHE A 124 6.19 -2.58 3.35
CA PHE A 124 4.88 -2.69 3.97
C PHE A 124 4.77 -1.73 5.14
N SER A 125 3.54 -1.33 5.45
CA SER A 125 3.20 -0.46 6.58
C SER A 125 2.16 -1.14 7.46
N TYR A 126 2.41 -1.25 8.76
CA TYR A 126 1.51 -1.89 9.71
C TYR A 126 1.01 -0.89 10.74
N ASP A 127 -0.31 -0.69 10.82
CA ASP A 127 -0.95 0.08 11.88
C ASP A 127 -1.40 -0.86 13.01
N SER A 128 -0.70 -0.80 14.13
CA SER A 128 -0.96 -1.68 15.28
C SER A 128 -2.31 -1.40 15.95
N LYS A 129 -2.84 -0.19 15.85
CA LYS A 129 -4.14 0.17 16.44
C LYS A 129 -5.30 -0.50 15.73
N THR A 130 -5.28 -0.51 14.41
CA THR A 130 -6.33 -1.10 13.57
C THR A 130 -6.02 -2.53 13.15
N GLN A 131 -4.81 -3.02 13.44
CA GLN A 131 -4.32 -4.33 13.02
C GLN A 131 -4.34 -4.52 11.50
N VAL A 132 -4.12 -3.42 10.75
CA VAL A 132 -4.09 -3.41 9.28
C VAL A 132 -2.67 -3.39 8.78
N LEU A 133 -2.34 -4.34 7.91
CA LEU A 133 -1.08 -4.39 7.17
C LEU A 133 -1.32 -3.95 5.72
N PHE A 134 -0.70 -2.85 5.31
CA PHE A 134 -0.72 -2.34 3.94
C PHE A 134 0.46 -2.94 3.18
N THR A 135 0.17 -3.70 2.13
CA THR A 135 1.17 -4.53 1.44
C THR A 135 1.39 -4.17 -0.03
N CYS A 136 0.61 -3.22 -0.56
CA CYS A 136 0.60 -2.94 -1.98
C CYS A 136 0.32 -4.23 -2.77
N ASP A 137 1.15 -4.59 -3.76
CA ASP A 137 0.96 -5.76 -4.62
C ASP A 137 0.98 -7.11 -3.90
N ALA A 138 1.80 -7.22 -2.85
CA ALA A 138 1.88 -8.49 -2.14
C ALA A 138 0.53 -8.86 -1.52
N PHE A 139 0.13 -10.13 -1.74
CA PHE A 139 -1.16 -10.69 -1.37
C PHE A 139 -2.37 -10.08 -2.13
N GLY A 140 -2.12 -9.24 -3.15
CA GLY A 140 -3.15 -8.71 -4.03
C GLY A 140 -3.57 -9.66 -5.14
N MET A 141 -4.52 -9.22 -5.94
CA MET A 141 -5.00 -9.92 -7.11
C MET A 141 -5.71 -8.98 -8.09
N HIS A 142 -5.69 -9.29 -9.37
CA HIS A 142 -6.49 -8.56 -10.36
C HIS A 142 -7.93 -9.08 -10.39
N TYR A 143 -8.70 -8.59 -9.46
CA TYR A 143 -10.11 -8.89 -9.31
C TYR A 143 -10.89 -7.65 -8.89
N CYS A 144 -12.06 -7.44 -9.46
CA CYS A 144 -12.93 -6.32 -9.11
C CYS A 144 -14.33 -6.89 -8.78
N SER A 145 -14.83 -6.58 -7.59
CA SER A 145 -16.18 -6.92 -7.14
C SER A 145 -16.81 -5.74 -6.42
N ASP A 146 -18.09 -5.85 -6.10
CA ASP A 146 -18.79 -4.87 -5.27
C ASP A 146 -18.44 -5.01 -3.78
N SER A 147 -17.79 -6.12 -3.37
CA SER A 147 -17.34 -6.33 -2.01
C SER A 147 -15.96 -5.71 -1.77
N THR A 148 -15.80 -5.03 -0.64
CA THR A 148 -14.51 -4.51 -0.19
C THR A 148 -13.58 -5.61 0.33
N TYR A 149 -14.14 -6.72 0.83
CA TYR A 149 -13.40 -7.78 1.49
C TYR A 149 -13.51 -9.11 0.76
N ASP A 150 -12.65 -10.05 1.13
CA ASP A 150 -12.51 -11.42 0.62
C ASP A 150 -13.60 -12.36 1.17
N ASP A 151 -14.86 -11.98 1.07
CA ASP A 151 -16.01 -12.73 1.60
C ASP A 151 -16.41 -13.94 0.73
N ASP A 152 -15.96 -14.02 -0.51
CA ASP A 152 -16.13 -15.18 -1.41
C ASP A 152 -14.77 -15.71 -1.90
N LEU A 153 -14.16 -16.59 -1.09
CA LEU A 153 -12.86 -17.18 -1.41
C LEU A 153 -12.88 -17.93 -2.75
N ALA A 154 -13.96 -18.65 -3.06
CA ALA A 154 -14.06 -19.44 -4.28
C ALA A 154 -14.04 -18.57 -5.55
N ALA A 155 -14.57 -17.34 -5.45
CA ALA A 155 -14.57 -16.40 -6.57
C ALA A 155 -13.19 -15.80 -6.85
N ILE A 156 -12.32 -15.68 -5.83
CA ILE A 156 -11.04 -14.97 -5.93
C ILE A 156 -9.81 -15.88 -6.00
N GLU A 157 -9.94 -17.15 -5.62
CA GLU A 157 -8.81 -18.07 -5.44
C GLU A 157 -7.96 -18.26 -6.71
N GLU A 158 -8.61 -18.39 -7.88
CA GLU A 158 -7.92 -18.52 -9.17
C GLU A 158 -7.09 -17.29 -9.50
N ASP A 159 -7.67 -16.08 -9.36
CA ASP A 159 -6.99 -14.82 -9.66
C ASP A 159 -5.87 -14.53 -8.64
N TYR A 160 -6.08 -14.87 -7.36
CA TYR A 160 -5.06 -14.76 -6.32
C TYR A 160 -3.84 -15.63 -6.62
N HIS A 161 -4.02 -16.91 -6.94
CA HIS A 161 -2.94 -17.81 -7.28
C HIS A 161 -2.22 -17.39 -8.55
N PHE A 162 -2.96 -17.01 -9.59
CA PHE A 162 -2.38 -16.54 -10.84
C PHE A 162 -1.51 -15.29 -10.64
N TYR A 163 -2.01 -14.32 -9.86
CA TYR A 163 -1.26 -13.10 -9.53
C TYR A 163 0.02 -13.42 -8.76
N TYR A 164 -0.08 -14.30 -7.76
CA TYR A 164 1.08 -14.75 -6.99
C TYR A 164 2.13 -15.41 -7.88
N GLU A 165 1.73 -16.34 -8.74
CA GLU A 165 2.65 -17.05 -9.64
C GLU A 165 3.37 -16.11 -10.60
N CYS A 166 2.67 -15.11 -11.12
CA CYS A 166 3.24 -14.12 -12.06
C CYS A 166 4.20 -13.14 -11.40
N LEU A 167 3.86 -12.58 -10.25
CA LEU A 167 4.57 -11.44 -9.67
C LEU A 167 5.42 -11.79 -8.45
N MET A 168 4.94 -12.67 -7.57
CA MET A 168 5.61 -13.01 -6.32
C MET A 168 6.43 -14.29 -6.41
N GLY A 169 5.94 -15.30 -7.12
CA GLY A 169 6.59 -16.60 -7.29
C GLY A 169 8.02 -16.53 -7.78
N PRO A 170 8.37 -15.68 -8.78
CA PRO A 170 9.75 -15.47 -9.21
C PRO A 170 10.69 -15.02 -8.10
N ASN A 171 10.15 -14.36 -7.07
CA ASN A 171 10.86 -13.81 -5.93
C ASN A 171 10.54 -14.55 -4.62
N ALA A 172 10.27 -15.85 -4.66
CA ALA A 172 9.81 -16.65 -3.50
C ALA A 172 10.71 -16.51 -2.25
N ARG A 173 12.03 -16.34 -2.41
CA ARG A 173 12.94 -16.07 -1.26
C ARG A 173 12.63 -14.74 -0.59
N SER A 174 12.28 -13.72 -1.35
CA SER A 174 11.88 -12.41 -0.82
C SER A 174 10.54 -12.50 -0.12
N VAL A 175 9.60 -13.29 -0.65
CA VAL A 175 8.31 -13.59 0.01
C VAL A 175 8.55 -14.20 1.39
N LEU A 176 9.33 -15.30 1.47
CA LEU A 176 9.66 -15.94 2.75
C LEU A 176 10.36 -14.99 3.73
N SER A 177 11.22 -14.12 3.22
CA SER A 177 11.92 -13.12 4.05
C SER A 177 10.96 -12.06 4.61
N ALA A 178 10.02 -11.57 3.80
CA ALA A 178 9.00 -10.64 4.23
C ALA A 178 8.04 -11.30 5.25
N MET A 179 7.60 -12.52 5.01
CA MET A 179 6.76 -13.28 5.94
C MET A 179 7.41 -13.47 7.32
N LYS A 180 8.73 -13.73 7.37
CA LYS A 180 9.48 -13.81 8.63
C LYS A 180 9.43 -12.49 9.41
N ARG A 181 9.59 -11.35 8.72
CA ARG A 181 9.48 -10.02 9.35
C ARG A 181 8.05 -9.72 9.79
N MET A 182 7.05 -10.09 8.97
CA MET A 182 5.63 -9.97 9.34
C MET A 182 5.30 -10.78 10.60
N ALA A 183 5.97 -11.91 10.82
CA ALA A 183 5.77 -12.72 12.02
C ALA A 183 6.23 -12.04 13.32
N GLU A 184 7.05 -10.99 13.24
CA GLU A 184 7.50 -10.17 14.36
C GLU A 184 6.49 -9.07 14.72
N LEU A 185 5.52 -8.79 13.84
CA LEU A 185 4.43 -7.84 14.08
C LEU A 185 3.41 -8.42 15.07
N GLY A 186 2.54 -7.55 15.60
CA GLY A 186 1.36 -7.97 16.33
C GLY A 186 0.34 -8.74 15.47
N GLU A 187 -0.86 -8.88 15.96
CA GLU A 187 -1.96 -9.51 15.24
C GLU A 187 -2.28 -8.71 13.97
N ILE A 188 -2.41 -9.40 12.83
CA ILE A 188 -2.85 -8.82 11.56
C ILE A 188 -4.30 -9.25 11.33
N GLY A 189 -5.22 -8.32 11.54
CA GLY A 189 -6.66 -8.55 11.35
C GLY A 189 -7.11 -8.31 9.91
N THR A 190 -6.37 -7.48 9.16
CA THR A 190 -6.67 -7.19 7.74
C THR A 190 -5.38 -6.94 6.98
N VAL A 191 -5.28 -7.49 5.76
CA VAL A 191 -4.25 -7.14 4.79
C VAL A 191 -4.88 -6.22 3.74
N ALA A 192 -4.40 -4.98 3.69
CA ALA A 192 -4.84 -3.95 2.74
C ALA A 192 -3.93 -3.97 1.52
N THR A 193 -4.41 -4.62 0.46
CA THR A 193 -3.69 -4.86 -0.79
C THR A 193 -3.81 -3.68 -1.76
N GLY A 194 -2.87 -3.53 -2.68
CA GLY A 194 -2.91 -2.52 -3.75
C GLY A 194 -3.94 -2.84 -4.84
N HIS A 195 -4.25 -4.12 -5.02
CA HIS A 195 -5.21 -4.61 -6.00
C HIS A 195 -6.15 -5.66 -5.40
N GLY A 196 -7.40 -5.66 -5.87
CA GLY A 196 -8.41 -6.62 -5.45
C GLY A 196 -9.04 -6.30 -4.08
N PRO A 197 -9.82 -7.22 -3.53
CA PRO A 197 -10.42 -7.08 -2.22
C PRO A 197 -9.36 -7.14 -1.10
N LEU A 198 -9.67 -6.50 0.03
CA LEU A 198 -8.85 -6.58 1.24
C LEU A 198 -9.06 -7.94 1.89
N LEU A 199 -7.95 -8.55 2.37
CA LEU A 199 -8.02 -9.84 3.04
C LEU A 199 -8.36 -9.64 4.52
N ARG A 200 -9.52 -10.13 4.94
CA ARG A 200 -10.01 -10.08 6.32
C ARG A 200 -10.49 -11.43 6.81
N TYR A 201 -11.19 -12.17 5.98
CA TYR A 201 -11.82 -13.43 6.36
C TYR A 201 -10.91 -14.64 6.12
N ASN A 202 -10.00 -14.54 5.16
CA ASN A 202 -9.09 -15.62 4.76
C ASN A 202 -7.61 -15.26 4.95
N VAL A 203 -7.29 -14.31 5.84
CA VAL A 203 -5.91 -13.84 6.08
C VAL A 203 -4.95 -15.01 6.30
N VAL A 204 -5.28 -15.92 7.23
CA VAL A 204 -4.42 -17.08 7.55
C VAL A 204 -4.23 -18.00 6.35
N GLY A 205 -5.31 -18.33 5.65
CA GLY A 205 -5.28 -19.23 4.48
C GLY A 205 -4.48 -18.66 3.32
N LEU A 206 -4.68 -17.38 3.02
CA LEU A 206 -4.05 -16.73 1.85
C LEU A 206 -2.62 -16.22 2.14
N THR A 207 -2.29 -15.89 3.38
CA THR A 207 -0.94 -15.41 3.74
C THR A 207 -0.06 -16.51 4.35
N GLY A 208 -0.60 -17.69 4.67
CA GLY A 208 0.13 -18.78 5.28
C GLY A 208 0.52 -18.56 6.75
N ARG A 209 -0.24 -17.72 7.47
CA ARG A 209 -0.01 -17.40 8.91
C ARG A 209 -1.03 -18.07 9.80
#